data_bfd76e5206a74b56b63ab06b247c99dc
#
_entry.id   bfd76e5206a74b56b63ab06b247c99dc
#
_cell.length_a   1.000
_cell.length_b   1.000
_cell.length_c   1.000
_cell.angle_alpha   90.00
_cell.angle_beta   90.00
_cell.angle_gamma   90.00
#
_symmetry.space_group_name_H-M   'P 1'
#
loop_
_entity.id
_entity.type
_entity.pdbx_description
1 polymer ?
#
loop_
_entity_poly.entity_id
_entity_poly.type
_entity_poly.pdbx_seq_one_letter_code
_entity_poly.pdbx_strand_id
1 'polypeptide(L)'
;MRHRSGWIVCLCLCACLLLAGTAGAAEPEAGGGAVSRGAFVDALYDAHVAHGGTPVVSDGAAPFRDVGSWSPYFEALCWGRASGIASGYSGGTFRPDAPVSRQQAAVMLYRYARVTDLVVEEGAGQELTAYQDGDAVPDWCRDAVAWAADCGLWFSGSAGTLAAGEPVTQEELTVLLERLYTGGMAPAAADSLTSAPEGLTLEIVSCSPTGAVLELKNGTEQWFRYGESYGLYRQINGGWYEMNGEMAVIAIAYDLGPGESQQITRNWGYLDGLLPAGTYGIAISGELTEEAWTLGGESAAAAAFATFAIR
;
A
#
# COMPACT_ATOMS: atom_id res chain seq x y z
N MET A 1 -9.34 12.22 48.55
CA MET A 1 -8.81 11.23 47.60
C MET A 1 -9.37 11.57 46.24
N ARG A 2 -8.55 12.12 45.37
CA ARG A 2 -8.96 12.62 44.04
C ARG A 2 -8.35 11.72 42.96
N HIS A 3 -9.19 11.00 42.25
CA HIS A 3 -8.80 10.32 41.00
C HIS A 3 -8.64 11.35 39.87
N ARG A 4 -7.48 11.39 39.29
CA ARG A 4 -7.19 12.11 38.01
C ARG A 4 -7.05 11.10 36.92
N SER A 5 -8.02 11.07 36.02
CA SER A 5 -7.95 10.37 34.73
C SER A 5 -7.00 11.13 33.83
N GLY A 6 -5.91 10.49 33.43
CA GLY A 6 -4.97 11.02 32.44
C GLY A 6 -5.42 10.64 31.02
N TRP A 7 -5.69 11.63 30.23
CA TRP A 7 -5.87 11.51 28.78
C TRP A 7 -4.50 11.44 28.13
N ILE A 8 -4.20 10.33 27.46
CA ILE A 8 -3.01 10.22 26.62
C ILE A 8 -3.40 10.74 25.25
N VAL A 9 -2.97 11.98 24.98
CA VAL A 9 -2.99 12.55 23.64
C VAL A 9 -1.74 12.05 22.94
N CYS A 10 -1.90 11.19 21.96
CA CYS A 10 -0.83 10.76 21.07
C CYS A 10 -0.55 11.90 20.07
N LEU A 11 0.43 12.73 20.38
CA LEU A 11 0.96 13.73 19.47
C LEU A 11 2.02 13.05 18.58
N CYS A 12 1.66 12.78 17.34
CA CYS A 12 2.64 12.49 16.29
C CYS A 12 3.46 13.75 16.03
N LEU A 13 4.60 13.86 16.68
CA LEU A 13 5.62 14.87 16.39
C LEU A 13 6.45 14.39 15.18
N CYS A 14 6.16 14.91 14.00
CA CYS A 14 7.13 14.97 12.91
C CYS A 14 8.29 15.86 13.34
N ALA A 15 9.33 15.24 13.90
CA ALA A 15 10.57 15.95 14.18
C ALA A 15 11.41 16.05 12.90
N CYS A 16 11.23 17.13 12.13
CA CYS A 16 12.22 17.57 11.16
C CYS A 16 13.46 18.06 11.91
N LEU A 17 14.47 17.23 12.01
CA LEU A 17 15.80 17.63 12.47
C LEU A 17 16.48 18.43 11.34
N LEU A 18 16.46 19.76 11.49
CA LEU A 18 17.31 20.67 10.74
C LEU A 18 18.73 20.59 11.33
N LEU A 19 19.60 19.81 10.71
CA LEU A 19 21.06 19.92 10.89
C LEU A 19 21.60 20.86 9.83
N ALA A 20 21.92 22.08 10.23
CA ALA A 20 22.65 23.03 9.42
C ALA A 20 24.12 22.62 9.32
N GLY A 21 24.48 22.00 8.21
CA GLY A 21 25.86 21.82 7.77
C GLY A 21 26.09 22.63 6.51
N THR A 22 26.88 23.70 6.61
CA THR A 22 27.29 24.59 5.50
C THR A 22 28.27 23.85 4.59
N ALA A 23 27.78 23.37 3.45
CA ALA A 23 28.59 23.12 2.26
C ALA A 23 27.68 23.24 1.04
N GLY A 24 28.01 24.15 0.17
CA GLY A 24 27.55 24.46 -1.18
C GLY A 24 26.20 23.87 -1.62
N ALA A 25 25.11 24.53 -1.32
CA ALA A 25 23.77 24.13 -1.75
C ALA A 25 23.64 24.40 -3.26
N ALA A 26 23.55 23.32 -4.04
CA ALA A 26 22.74 23.36 -5.23
C ALA A 26 21.28 23.40 -4.76
N GLU A 27 20.53 24.39 -5.18
CA GLU A 27 19.10 24.52 -4.87
C GLU A 27 18.37 23.26 -5.38
N PRO A 28 17.44 22.66 -4.58
CA PRO A 28 16.64 21.56 -5.09
C PRO A 28 15.70 22.12 -6.16
N GLU A 29 15.94 21.74 -7.40
CA GLU A 29 14.95 21.90 -8.45
C GLU A 29 13.66 21.22 -8.01
N ALA A 30 12.53 21.94 -8.05
CA ALA A 30 11.20 21.44 -7.76
C ALA A 30 10.77 20.45 -8.86
N GLY A 31 11.14 19.20 -8.67
CA GLY A 31 10.80 18.05 -9.50
C GLY A 31 11.51 16.86 -8.87
N GLY A 32 10.75 15.95 -8.24
CA GLY A 32 11.25 14.86 -7.41
C GLY A 32 12.43 14.11 -8.02
N GLY A 33 13.63 14.40 -7.51
CA GLY A 33 14.87 13.78 -7.98
C GLY A 33 14.83 12.25 -7.85
N ALA A 34 15.45 11.56 -8.80
CA ALA A 34 15.59 10.11 -8.77
C ALA A 34 16.37 9.68 -7.52
N VAL A 35 15.87 8.68 -6.82
CA VAL A 35 16.52 8.07 -5.65
C VAL A 35 17.71 7.25 -6.10
N SER A 36 18.85 7.40 -5.44
CA SER A 36 20.00 6.55 -5.70
C SER A 36 19.82 5.16 -5.06
N ARG A 37 20.53 4.15 -5.59
CA ARG A 37 20.48 2.78 -5.08
C ARG A 37 20.97 2.68 -3.62
N GLY A 38 21.96 3.50 -3.26
CA GLY A 38 22.45 3.60 -1.88
C GLY A 38 21.42 4.21 -0.97
N ALA A 39 20.84 5.35 -1.35
CA ALA A 39 19.80 6.03 -0.59
C ALA A 39 18.53 5.17 -0.40
N PHE A 40 18.18 4.34 -1.38
CA PHE A 40 17.05 3.42 -1.26
C PHE A 40 17.28 2.36 -0.17
N VAL A 41 18.46 1.74 -0.14
CA VAL A 41 18.80 0.74 0.90
C VAL A 41 18.93 1.39 2.27
N ASP A 42 19.47 2.60 2.33
CA ASP A 42 19.61 3.39 3.55
C ASP A 42 18.26 3.72 4.17
N ALA A 43 17.32 4.22 3.37
CA ALA A 43 15.96 4.50 3.81
C ALA A 43 15.21 3.23 4.26
N LEU A 44 15.42 2.10 3.59
CA LEU A 44 14.84 0.81 3.99
C LEU A 44 15.46 0.30 5.31
N TYR A 45 16.75 0.52 5.52
CA TYR A 45 17.44 0.21 6.77
C TYR A 45 16.91 1.05 7.94
N ASP A 46 16.80 2.36 7.74
CA ASP A 46 16.25 3.29 8.74
C ASP A 46 14.82 2.92 9.12
N ALA A 47 13.99 2.61 8.13
CA ALA A 47 12.63 2.15 8.36
C ALA A 47 12.59 0.82 9.11
N HIS A 48 13.46 -0.15 8.79
CA HIS A 48 13.59 -1.41 9.51
C HIS A 48 13.90 -1.18 11.00
N VAL A 49 14.87 -0.33 11.31
CA VAL A 49 15.25 0.01 12.69
C VAL A 49 14.11 0.74 13.41
N ALA A 50 13.49 1.71 12.76
CA ALA A 50 12.38 2.49 13.33
C ALA A 50 11.17 1.62 13.71
N HIS A 51 10.95 0.50 13.01
CA HIS A 51 9.89 -0.46 13.29
C HIS A 51 10.33 -1.64 14.17
N GLY A 52 11.46 -1.49 14.88
CA GLY A 52 11.93 -2.45 15.87
C GLY A 52 12.72 -3.63 15.28
N GLY A 53 13.07 -3.58 14.00
CA GLY A 53 13.95 -4.55 13.39
C GLY A 53 15.37 -4.47 13.99
N THR A 54 16.00 -5.63 14.13
CA THR A 54 17.40 -5.71 14.62
C THR A 54 18.32 -5.97 13.43
N PRO A 55 19.16 -4.99 13.04
CA PRO A 55 20.07 -5.19 11.92
C PRO A 55 21.09 -6.28 12.22
N VAL A 56 21.38 -7.12 11.23
CA VAL A 56 22.49 -8.07 11.31
C VAL A 56 23.78 -7.28 11.28
N VAL A 57 24.60 -7.43 12.33
CA VAL A 57 25.88 -6.74 12.43
C VAL A 57 26.89 -7.40 11.49
N SER A 58 27.44 -6.61 10.58
CA SER A 58 28.55 -7.03 9.71
C SER A 58 29.85 -7.09 10.49
N ASP A 59 30.78 -7.93 10.05
CA ASP A 59 32.17 -8.01 10.55
C ASP A 59 33.04 -6.79 10.18
N GLY A 60 32.44 -5.76 9.60
CA GLY A 60 33.11 -4.53 9.17
C GLY A 60 33.82 -4.63 7.81
N ALA A 61 33.71 -5.76 7.13
CA ALA A 61 34.22 -5.90 5.77
C ALA A 61 33.37 -5.04 4.76
N ALA A 62 34.04 -4.46 3.77
CA ALA A 62 33.37 -3.70 2.72
C ALA A 62 32.36 -4.60 1.97
N PRO A 63 31.08 -4.22 1.91
CA PRO A 63 30.04 -5.07 1.32
C PRO A 63 30.19 -5.20 -0.20
N PHE A 64 30.73 -4.19 -0.86
CA PHE A 64 30.94 -4.12 -2.30
C PHE A 64 32.25 -3.38 -2.59
N ARG A 65 32.86 -3.62 -3.76
CA ARG A 65 34.16 -3.04 -4.13
C ARG A 65 34.15 -1.51 -4.24
N ASP A 66 33.00 -0.93 -4.55
CA ASP A 66 32.77 0.50 -4.72
C ASP A 66 32.10 1.14 -3.48
N VAL A 67 32.00 0.41 -2.37
CA VAL A 67 31.44 0.89 -1.10
C VAL A 67 32.49 0.74 0.00
N GLY A 68 33.18 1.80 0.30
CA GLY A 68 34.13 1.86 1.41
C GLY A 68 33.49 2.42 2.68
N SER A 69 34.22 2.35 3.81
CA SER A 69 33.78 2.87 5.11
C SER A 69 33.51 4.40 5.13
N TRP A 70 33.92 5.09 4.10
CA TRP A 70 33.65 6.51 3.89
C TRP A 70 32.28 6.78 3.25
N SER A 71 31.63 5.76 2.72
CA SER A 71 30.32 5.90 2.09
C SER A 71 29.25 6.21 3.15
N PRO A 72 28.37 7.18 2.94
CA PRO A 72 27.24 7.44 3.84
C PRO A 72 26.32 6.23 3.97
N TYR A 73 26.29 5.36 2.97
CA TYR A 73 25.45 4.16 2.91
C TYR A 73 26.16 2.88 3.40
N PHE A 74 27.34 3.01 4.03
CA PHE A 74 28.16 1.84 4.35
C PHE A 74 27.44 0.85 5.25
N GLU A 75 26.86 1.33 6.35
CA GLU A 75 26.17 0.50 7.34
C GLU A 75 24.94 -0.18 6.76
N ALA A 76 24.10 0.58 6.09
CA ALA A 76 22.91 0.07 5.43
C ALA A 76 23.23 -0.98 4.34
N LEU A 77 24.29 -0.76 3.57
CA LEU A 77 24.72 -1.70 2.55
C LEU A 77 25.40 -2.95 3.12
N CYS A 78 26.07 -2.85 4.26
CA CYS A 78 26.55 -4.02 5.02
C CYS A 78 25.38 -4.88 5.48
N TRP A 79 24.37 -4.27 6.09
CA TRP A 79 23.13 -4.93 6.49
C TRP A 79 22.39 -5.55 5.30
N GLY A 80 22.15 -4.77 4.26
CA GLY A 80 21.42 -5.20 3.08
C GLY A 80 22.07 -6.38 2.36
N ARG A 81 23.42 -6.42 2.32
CA ARG A 81 24.16 -7.55 1.79
C ARG A 81 24.10 -8.78 2.70
N ALA A 82 24.31 -8.60 4.00
CA ALA A 82 24.28 -9.70 4.98
C ALA A 82 22.90 -10.36 5.05
N SER A 83 21.83 -9.57 4.93
CA SER A 83 20.44 -10.04 4.89
C SER A 83 20.01 -10.56 3.51
N GLY A 84 20.85 -10.47 2.47
CA GLY A 84 20.51 -10.91 1.12
C GLY A 84 19.58 -9.95 0.36
N ILE A 85 19.23 -8.80 0.93
CA ILE A 85 18.34 -7.79 0.34
C ILE A 85 19.04 -7.09 -0.81
N ALA A 86 20.25 -6.57 -0.56
CA ALA A 86 21.07 -5.87 -1.54
C ALA A 86 22.02 -6.84 -2.26
N SER A 87 21.89 -6.94 -3.57
CA SER A 87 22.82 -7.67 -4.43
C SER A 87 23.55 -6.69 -5.34
N GLY A 88 24.86 -6.91 -5.48
CA GLY A 88 25.67 -6.16 -6.43
C GLY A 88 25.58 -6.69 -7.87
N TYR A 89 26.32 -6.07 -8.75
CA TYR A 89 26.52 -6.50 -10.13
C TYR A 89 27.64 -7.56 -10.21
N SER A 90 27.74 -8.20 -11.37
CA SER A 90 28.70 -9.31 -11.62
C SER A 90 30.16 -8.95 -11.34
N GLY A 91 30.53 -7.66 -11.34
CA GLY A 91 31.87 -7.18 -10.96
C GLY A 91 32.10 -6.98 -9.46
N GLY A 92 31.13 -7.33 -8.60
CA GLY A 92 31.20 -7.10 -7.14
C GLY A 92 31.00 -5.65 -6.74
N THR A 93 30.42 -4.83 -7.59
CA THR A 93 30.06 -3.43 -7.34
C THR A 93 28.55 -3.30 -7.04
N PHE A 94 28.17 -2.26 -6.31
CA PHE A 94 26.75 -1.94 -6.02
C PHE A 94 26.23 -0.76 -6.81
N ARG A 95 27.11 0.18 -7.16
CA ARG A 95 26.81 1.47 -7.80
C ARG A 95 25.85 2.31 -6.93
N PRO A 96 26.26 2.70 -5.71
CA PRO A 96 25.40 3.34 -4.74
C PRO A 96 24.81 4.67 -5.23
N ASP A 97 25.54 5.41 -6.07
CA ASP A 97 25.13 6.72 -6.58
C ASP A 97 24.26 6.64 -7.86
N ALA A 98 24.13 5.46 -8.45
CA ALA A 98 23.26 5.28 -9.62
C ALA A 98 21.76 5.32 -9.23
N PRO A 99 20.89 5.88 -10.07
CA PRO A 99 19.45 5.81 -9.83
C PRO A 99 18.97 4.36 -9.65
N VAL A 100 18.08 4.13 -8.71
CA VAL A 100 17.40 2.85 -8.56
C VAL A 100 16.16 2.82 -9.46
N SER A 101 16.02 1.79 -10.29
CA SER A 101 14.78 1.63 -11.06
C SER A 101 13.70 0.94 -10.23
N ARG A 102 12.43 1.12 -10.60
CA ARG A 102 11.27 0.51 -9.92
C ARG A 102 11.41 -1.01 -9.85
N GLN A 103 11.83 -1.69 -10.92
CA GLN A 103 12.09 -3.13 -10.92
C GLN A 103 13.22 -3.54 -9.97
N GLN A 104 14.24 -2.71 -9.79
CA GLN A 104 15.32 -2.98 -8.82
C GLN A 104 14.85 -2.78 -7.39
N ALA A 105 14.06 -1.74 -7.16
CA ALA A 105 13.41 -1.49 -5.87
C ALA A 105 12.47 -2.65 -5.48
N ALA A 106 11.64 -3.11 -6.41
CA ALA A 106 10.75 -4.26 -6.20
C ALA A 106 11.52 -5.51 -5.77
N VAL A 107 12.65 -5.82 -6.40
CA VAL A 107 13.48 -6.97 -6.02
C VAL A 107 14.05 -6.82 -4.61
N MET A 108 14.48 -5.61 -4.22
CA MET A 108 14.97 -5.37 -2.86
C MET A 108 13.86 -5.46 -1.81
N LEU A 109 12.68 -4.91 -2.09
CA LEU A 109 11.51 -5.00 -1.22
C LEU A 109 11.00 -6.44 -1.08
N TYR A 110 10.92 -7.18 -2.18
CA TYR A 110 10.51 -8.60 -2.19
C TYR A 110 11.44 -9.45 -1.32
N ARG A 111 12.75 -9.26 -1.43
CA ARG A 111 13.73 -9.94 -0.58
C ARG A 111 13.62 -9.51 0.87
N TYR A 112 13.39 -8.22 1.12
CA TYR A 112 13.16 -7.69 2.45
C TYR A 112 11.93 -8.34 3.10
N ALA A 113 10.81 -8.39 2.41
CA ALA A 113 9.58 -9.02 2.89
C ALA A 113 9.80 -10.49 3.28
N ARG A 114 10.60 -11.24 2.50
CA ARG A 114 10.93 -12.64 2.78
C ARG A 114 11.82 -12.85 4.01
N VAL A 115 12.71 -11.92 4.32
CA VAL A 115 13.61 -12.04 5.49
C VAL A 115 13.02 -11.47 6.76
N THR A 116 11.91 -10.72 6.66
CA THR A 116 11.20 -10.13 7.80
C THR A 116 9.87 -10.81 8.10
N ASP A 117 9.60 -11.96 7.48
CA ASP A 117 8.34 -12.70 7.60
C ASP A 117 7.08 -11.85 7.27
N LEU A 118 7.26 -10.77 6.50
CA LEU A 118 6.13 -10.09 5.90
C LEU A 118 5.47 -11.04 4.90
N VAL A 119 4.14 -11.00 4.80
CA VAL A 119 3.36 -11.93 3.97
C VAL A 119 3.83 -11.88 2.52
N VAL A 120 4.47 -12.94 2.06
CA VAL A 120 4.87 -13.14 0.67
C VAL A 120 4.15 -14.38 0.18
N GLU A 121 3.15 -14.22 -0.68
CA GLU A 121 2.56 -15.37 -1.35
C GLU A 121 3.55 -15.95 -2.36
N GLU A 122 3.95 -17.23 -2.12
CA GLU A 122 4.65 -17.99 -3.14
C GLU A 122 3.62 -18.44 -4.20
N GLY A 123 3.74 -17.90 -5.40
CA GLY A 123 2.96 -18.36 -6.54
C GLY A 123 1.93 -17.42 -7.12
N ALA A 124 1.80 -16.20 -6.63
CA ALA A 124 1.17 -15.15 -7.41
C ALA A 124 2.10 -14.72 -8.56
N GLY A 125 2.49 -15.65 -9.39
CA GLY A 125 3.01 -15.39 -10.73
C GLY A 125 1.87 -14.77 -11.54
N GLN A 126 1.31 -13.69 -11.03
CA GLN A 126 0.27 -12.94 -11.67
C GLN A 126 0.82 -12.50 -13.02
N GLU A 127 0.09 -12.89 -14.02
CA GLU A 127 0.40 -12.49 -15.37
C GLU A 127 0.39 -10.96 -15.41
N LEU A 128 1.57 -10.35 -15.48
CA LEU A 128 1.71 -8.90 -15.68
C LEU A 128 1.04 -8.44 -17.00
N THR A 129 0.35 -9.35 -17.66
CA THR A 129 -0.43 -9.15 -18.90
C THR A 129 -1.58 -8.15 -18.74
N ALA A 130 -2.01 -7.87 -17.50
CA ALA A 130 -2.95 -6.78 -17.23
C ALA A 130 -2.36 -5.40 -17.54
N TYR A 131 -1.03 -5.28 -17.57
CA TYR A 131 -0.31 -4.05 -17.86
C TYR A 131 0.16 -4.02 -19.32
N GLN A 132 0.06 -2.85 -19.95
CA GLN A 132 0.42 -2.67 -21.36
C GLN A 132 1.89 -3.00 -21.68
N ASP A 133 2.77 -2.85 -20.69
CA ASP A 133 4.22 -3.09 -20.76
C ASP A 133 4.66 -4.32 -19.92
N GLY A 134 3.71 -5.14 -19.47
CA GLY A 134 4.00 -6.30 -18.63
C GLY A 134 4.92 -7.33 -19.26
N ASP A 135 4.81 -7.52 -20.58
CA ASP A 135 5.68 -8.42 -21.36
C ASP A 135 7.13 -7.90 -21.45
N ALA A 136 7.35 -6.60 -21.27
CA ALA A 136 8.66 -5.98 -21.28
C ALA A 136 9.43 -6.14 -19.95
N VAL A 137 8.77 -6.64 -18.89
CA VAL A 137 9.42 -6.87 -17.60
C VAL A 137 10.38 -8.06 -17.71
N PRO A 138 11.69 -7.86 -17.43
CA PRO A 138 12.68 -8.93 -17.52
C PRO A 138 12.42 -10.08 -16.54
N ASP A 139 12.76 -11.31 -16.93
CA ASP A 139 12.54 -12.51 -16.12
C ASP A 139 13.17 -12.44 -14.73
N TRP A 140 14.35 -11.81 -14.59
CA TRP A 140 15.06 -11.72 -13.31
C TRP A 140 14.34 -10.94 -12.23
N CYS A 141 13.37 -10.11 -12.57
CA CYS A 141 12.59 -9.30 -11.62
C CYS A 141 11.07 -9.54 -11.71
N ARG A 142 10.62 -10.40 -12.61
CA ARG A 142 9.21 -10.62 -12.92
C ARG A 142 8.39 -10.97 -11.66
N ASP A 143 8.86 -11.93 -10.87
CA ASP A 143 8.18 -12.35 -9.64
C ASP A 143 8.09 -11.22 -8.61
N ALA A 144 9.18 -10.45 -8.47
CA ALA A 144 9.23 -9.34 -7.53
C ALA A 144 8.33 -8.17 -7.96
N VAL A 145 8.27 -7.88 -9.26
CA VAL A 145 7.38 -6.85 -9.81
C VAL A 145 5.92 -7.28 -9.67
N ALA A 146 5.60 -8.54 -9.98
CA ALA A 146 4.27 -9.09 -9.78
C ALA A 146 3.85 -9.00 -8.31
N TRP A 147 4.71 -9.47 -7.39
CA TRP A 147 4.46 -9.37 -5.96
C TRP A 147 4.23 -7.92 -5.51
N ALA A 148 5.06 -6.98 -5.93
CA ALA A 148 4.92 -5.59 -5.54
C ALA A 148 3.62 -4.96 -6.08
N ALA A 149 3.22 -5.32 -7.30
CA ALA A 149 1.94 -4.91 -7.87
C ALA A 149 0.77 -5.50 -7.08
N ASP A 150 0.85 -6.79 -6.74
CA ASP A 150 -0.15 -7.50 -5.97
C ASP A 150 -0.32 -6.97 -4.55
N CYS A 151 0.77 -6.54 -3.93
CA CYS A 151 0.77 -5.97 -2.59
C CYS A 151 0.45 -4.47 -2.54
N GLY A 152 0.07 -3.84 -3.66
CA GLY A 152 -0.14 -2.39 -3.69
C GLY A 152 1.13 -1.55 -3.45
N LEU A 153 2.30 -2.19 -3.52
CA LEU A 153 3.61 -1.53 -3.40
C LEU A 153 4.14 -1.03 -4.75
N TRP A 154 3.32 -1.14 -5.79
CA TRP A 154 3.70 -0.68 -7.12
C TRP A 154 2.96 0.60 -7.46
N PHE A 155 3.68 1.55 -8.01
CA PHE A 155 3.08 2.73 -8.63
C PHE A 155 2.99 2.49 -10.13
N SER A 156 1.78 2.32 -10.63
CA SER A 156 1.58 2.34 -12.06
C SER A 156 2.03 3.69 -12.60
N GLY A 157 2.78 3.65 -13.70
CA GLY A 157 2.97 4.82 -14.54
C GLY A 157 1.60 5.33 -15.04
N SER A 158 1.59 6.25 -15.98
CA SER A 158 0.33 6.69 -16.60
C SER A 158 -0.52 5.50 -17.02
N ALA A 159 -1.79 5.49 -16.57
CA ALA A 159 -2.88 4.58 -16.96
C ALA A 159 -2.48 3.19 -17.52
N GLY A 160 -2.23 2.25 -16.61
CA GLY A 160 -2.10 0.84 -16.98
C GLY A 160 -0.71 0.40 -17.46
N THR A 161 0.35 1.16 -17.15
CA THR A 161 1.73 0.74 -17.36
C THR A 161 2.47 0.52 -16.06
N LEU A 162 3.41 -0.43 -16.03
CA LEU A 162 4.31 -0.67 -14.90
C LEU A 162 5.46 0.34 -14.85
N ALA A 163 5.94 0.77 -16.01
CA ALA A 163 7.12 1.62 -16.15
C ALA A 163 8.32 1.09 -15.32
N ALA A 164 8.54 -0.24 -15.35
CA ALA A 164 9.45 -0.96 -14.46
C ALA A 164 10.92 -0.51 -14.57
N GLY A 165 11.32 -0.01 -15.72
CA GLY A 165 12.66 0.53 -15.98
C GLY A 165 12.89 1.95 -15.47
N GLU A 166 11.84 2.70 -15.18
CA GLU A 166 11.94 4.08 -14.74
C GLU A 166 12.53 4.20 -13.32
N PRO A 167 13.23 5.29 -13.01
CA PRO A 167 13.78 5.51 -11.68
C PRO A 167 12.68 5.76 -10.66
N VAL A 168 12.90 5.31 -9.43
CA VAL A 168 12.08 5.66 -8.25
C VAL A 168 12.33 7.12 -7.88
N THR A 169 11.26 7.88 -7.65
CA THR A 169 11.34 9.25 -7.14
C THR A 169 11.37 9.27 -5.61
N GLN A 170 11.76 10.41 -5.02
CA GLN A 170 11.75 10.58 -3.56
C GLN A 170 10.34 10.47 -2.97
N GLU A 171 9.35 10.97 -3.69
CA GLU A 171 7.95 10.85 -3.30
C GLU A 171 7.49 9.40 -3.31
N GLU A 172 7.79 8.66 -4.38
CA GLU A 172 7.50 7.22 -4.47
C GLU A 172 8.18 6.43 -3.36
N LEU A 173 9.45 6.71 -3.03
CA LEU A 173 10.16 6.04 -1.94
C LEU A 173 9.43 6.23 -0.61
N THR A 174 9.00 7.46 -0.30
CA THR A 174 8.29 7.79 0.94
C THR A 174 7.01 6.96 1.05
N VAL A 175 6.19 6.95 0.00
CA VAL A 175 4.93 6.19 -0.01
C VAL A 175 5.17 4.68 -0.01
N LEU A 176 6.23 4.19 -0.69
CA LEU A 176 6.61 2.77 -0.66
C LEU A 176 6.92 2.30 0.75
N LEU A 177 7.73 3.05 1.50
CA LEU A 177 8.09 2.70 2.87
C LEU A 177 6.88 2.82 3.82
N GLU A 178 6.06 3.84 3.66
CA GLU A 178 4.82 3.96 4.42
C GLU A 178 3.91 2.74 4.18
N ARG A 179 3.63 2.39 2.93
CA ARG A 179 2.81 1.22 2.57
C ARG A 179 3.41 -0.09 3.06
N LEU A 180 4.73 -0.22 3.05
CA LEU A 180 5.41 -1.43 3.51
C LEU A 180 5.16 -1.72 5.00
N TYR A 181 5.02 -0.68 5.84
CA TYR A 181 4.92 -0.80 7.30
C TYR A 181 3.55 -0.46 7.87
N THR A 182 2.78 0.40 7.25
CA THR A 182 1.41 0.69 7.69
C THR A 182 0.40 -0.26 7.06
N GLY A 183 0.90 -1.11 6.19
CA GLY A 183 0.13 -2.05 5.41
C GLY A 183 -0.57 -1.34 4.28
N GLY A 184 0.03 -1.34 3.11
CA GLY A 184 -0.76 -1.23 1.90
C GLY A 184 -1.88 -2.30 1.91
N MET A 185 -1.77 -3.26 2.84
CA MET A 185 -2.76 -4.28 3.13
C MET A 185 -2.77 -4.56 4.64
N ALA A 186 -3.51 -3.75 5.41
CA ALA A 186 -3.79 -4.09 6.80
C ALA A 186 -4.73 -5.30 6.86
N PRO A 187 -4.47 -6.28 7.76
CA PRO A 187 -5.43 -7.36 7.98
C PRO A 187 -6.79 -6.75 8.35
N ALA A 188 -7.80 -6.97 7.54
CA ALA A 188 -9.15 -6.55 7.86
C ALA A 188 -9.72 -7.48 8.94
N ALA A 189 -10.32 -6.90 9.98
CA ALA A 189 -11.03 -7.71 10.95
C ALA A 189 -12.18 -8.42 10.21
N ALA A 190 -12.07 -9.75 10.07
CA ALA A 190 -13.04 -10.55 9.32
C ALA A 190 -14.48 -10.30 9.79
N ASP A 191 -14.66 -10.06 11.08
CA ASP A 191 -15.97 -9.78 11.70
C ASP A 191 -16.58 -8.45 11.22
N SER A 192 -15.77 -7.45 10.88
CA SER A 192 -16.28 -6.16 10.40
C SER A 192 -16.71 -6.21 8.93
N LEU A 193 -16.18 -7.13 8.13
CA LEU A 193 -16.51 -7.27 6.71
C LEU A 193 -17.77 -8.12 6.48
N THR A 194 -18.04 -9.09 7.37
CA THR A 194 -19.10 -10.08 7.19
C THR A 194 -20.34 -9.83 8.04
N SER A 195 -20.32 -8.81 8.91
CA SER A 195 -21.44 -8.46 9.79
C SER A 195 -22.45 -7.51 9.15
N ALA A 196 -22.76 -7.74 7.86
CA ALA A 196 -23.89 -7.02 7.25
C ALA A 196 -25.16 -7.31 8.04
N PRO A 197 -25.94 -6.28 8.43
CA PRO A 197 -27.26 -6.49 9.00
C PRO A 197 -28.11 -7.35 8.08
N GLU A 198 -28.93 -8.23 8.64
CA GLU A 198 -29.85 -9.05 7.84
C GLU A 198 -30.72 -8.13 6.96
N GLY A 199 -30.69 -8.38 5.65
CA GLY A 199 -31.43 -7.58 4.67
C GLY A 199 -30.60 -6.50 3.97
N LEU A 200 -29.45 -6.05 4.49
CA LEU A 200 -28.57 -5.15 3.76
C LEU A 200 -27.61 -5.97 2.88
N THR A 201 -27.70 -5.84 1.56
CA THR A 201 -26.92 -6.64 0.62
C THR A 201 -26.23 -5.79 -0.44
N LEU A 202 -25.08 -6.26 -0.90
CA LEU A 202 -24.31 -5.67 -2.00
C LEU A 202 -24.04 -6.76 -3.04
N GLU A 203 -24.39 -6.51 -4.29
CA GLU A 203 -24.17 -7.44 -5.39
C GLU A 203 -23.29 -6.79 -6.47
N ILE A 204 -22.43 -7.59 -7.10
CA ILE A 204 -21.63 -7.14 -8.23
C ILE A 204 -22.45 -7.28 -9.51
N VAL A 205 -22.78 -6.16 -10.15
CA VAL A 205 -23.44 -6.14 -11.47
C VAL A 205 -22.42 -6.34 -12.58
N SER A 206 -21.30 -5.63 -12.48
CA SER A 206 -20.13 -5.80 -13.36
C SER A 206 -18.86 -5.32 -12.67
N CYS A 207 -17.73 -5.89 -13.02
CA CYS A 207 -16.43 -5.45 -12.52
C CYS A 207 -15.37 -5.44 -13.63
N SER A 208 -14.37 -4.62 -13.41
CA SER A 208 -13.18 -4.48 -14.24
C SER A 208 -11.96 -4.25 -13.33
N PRO A 209 -10.73 -4.32 -13.85
CA PRO A 209 -9.54 -3.98 -13.05
C PRO A 209 -9.53 -2.56 -12.47
N THR A 210 -10.36 -1.64 -12.94
CA THR A 210 -10.37 -0.23 -12.54
C THR A 210 -11.63 0.22 -11.79
N GLY A 211 -12.63 -0.64 -11.65
CA GLY A 211 -13.89 -0.26 -11.00
C GLY A 211 -14.97 -1.33 -11.07
N ALA A 212 -16.06 -1.10 -10.37
CA ALA A 212 -17.24 -1.96 -10.41
C ALA A 212 -18.54 -1.15 -10.42
N VAL A 213 -19.55 -1.74 -11.02
CA VAL A 213 -20.95 -1.36 -10.86
C VAL A 213 -21.58 -2.34 -9.88
N LEU A 214 -22.19 -1.81 -8.84
CA LEU A 214 -22.71 -2.54 -7.70
C LEU A 214 -24.22 -2.27 -7.59
N GLU A 215 -24.97 -3.26 -7.12
CA GLU A 215 -26.34 -3.07 -6.69
C GLU A 215 -26.42 -3.19 -5.18
N LEU A 216 -26.71 -2.07 -4.51
CA LEU A 216 -26.91 -1.99 -3.07
C LEU A 216 -28.41 -2.11 -2.79
N LYS A 217 -28.82 -3.05 -1.94
CA LYS A 217 -30.22 -3.31 -1.58
C LYS A 217 -30.40 -3.19 -0.07
N ASN A 218 -31.39 -2.42 0.33
CA ASN A 218 -31.76 -2.26 1.72
C ASN A 218 -33.09 -2.99 1.99
N GLY A 219 -33.01 -4.22 2.40
CA GLY A 219 -34.15 -5.02 2.86
C GLY A 219 -34.38 -4.92 4.38
N THR A 220 -33.74 -3.99 5.08
CA THR A 220 -33.99 -3.71 6.49
C THR A 220 -35.21 -2.82 6.67
N GLU A 221 -35.69 -2.63 7.91
CA GLU A 221 -36.78 -1.70 8.24
C GLU A 221 -36.29 -0.26 8.48
N GLN A 222 -34.97 -0.02 8.44
CA GLN A 222 -34.32 1.26 8.71
C GLN A 222 -33.76 1.88 7.44
N TRP A 223 -33.52 3.18 7.45
CA TRP A 223 -32.80 3.87 6.37
C TRP A 223 -31.30 3.57 6.45
N PHE A 224 -30.68 3.24 5.32
CA PHE A 224 -29.24 3.10 5.22
C PHE A 224 -28.63 4.35 4.63
N ARG A 225 -27.88 5.06 5.47
CA ARG A 225 -27.12 6.26 5.07
C ARG A 225 -25.69 5.89 4.76
N TYR A 226 -25.21 6.19 3.55
CA TYR A 226 -23.86 5.86 3.10
C TYR A 226 -23.28 7.02 2.27
N GLY A 227 -21.95 6.98 2.04
CA GLY A 227 -21.22 8.00 1.28
C GLY A 227 -20.58 7.47 -0.01
N GLU A 228 -19.69 8.28 -0.56
CA GLU A 228 -18.87 7.91 -1.70
C GLU A 228 -17.71 6.97 -1.32
N SER A 229 -17.34 6.90 -0.03
CA SER A 229 -16.28 6.02 0.46
C SER A 229 -16.63 4.54 0.27
N TYR A 230 -15.60 3.75 0.05
CA TYR A 230 -15.68 2.29 0.01
C TYR A 230 -14.40 1.70 0.56
N GLY A 231 -14.46 0.52 1.16
CA GLY A 231 -13.30 -0.30 1.45
C GLY A 231 -13.05 -1.27 0.31
N LEU A 232 -11.81 -1.35 -0.17
CA LEU A 232 -11.38 -2.34 -1.15
C LEU A 232 -10.45 -3.33 -0.45
N TYR A 233 -10.70 -4.62 -0.64
CA TYR A 233 -10.01 -5.70 0.05
C TYR A 233 -9.51 -6.72 -0.95
N ARG A 234 -8.39 -7.36 -0.63
CA ARG A 234 -7.88 -8.51 -1.37
C ARG A 234 -7.88 -9.74 -0.48
N GLN A 235 -8.27 -10.89 -1.03
CA GLN A 235 -8.17 -12.15 -0.33
C GLN A 235 -6.79 -12.78 -0.58
N ILE A 236 -6.05 -13.06 0.50
CA ILE A 236 -4.73 -13.70 0.48
C ILE A 236 -4.76 -14.85 1.50
N ASN A 237 -4.44 -16.08 1.08
CA ASN A 237 -4.44 -17.26 1.95
C ASN A 237 -5.74 -17.43 2.79
N GLY A 238 -6.88 -17.02 2.23
CA GLY A 238 -8.17 -17.08 2.91
C GLY A 238 -8.46 -15.89 3.85
N GLY A 239 -7.47 -15.04 4.14
CA GLY A 239 -7.64 -13.80 4.90
C GLY A 239 -7.97 -12.61 4.00
N TRP A 240 -8.70 -11.62 4.54
CA TRP A 240 -8.99 -10.36 3.86
C TRP A 240 -8.02 -9.27 4.32
N TYR A 241 -7.50 -8.51 3.35
CA TYR A 241 -6.56 -7.41 3.58
C TYR A 241 -7.08 -6.14 2.92
N GLU A 242 -7.10 -5.05 3.66
CA GLU A 242 -7.53 -3.75 3.15
C GLU A 242 -6.46 -3.17 2.21
N MET A 243 -6.86 -2.75 1.01
CA MET A 243 -5.97 -2.27 -0.03
C MET A 243 -5.89 -0.74 -0.11
N ASN A 244 -6.99 -0.06 0.15
CA ASN A 244 -7.06 1.38 0.11
C ASN A 244 -7.04 1.94 1.54
N GLY A 245 -6.05 2.78 1.82
CA GLY A 245 -6.04 3.59 3.04
C GLY A 245 -7.19 4.62 3.05
N GLU A 246 -7.18 5.53 4.03
CA GLU A 246 -8.19 6.58 4.15
C GLU A 246 -8.29 7.40 2.86
N MET A 247 -9.42 7.31 2.19
CA MET A 247 -9.74 8.16 1.04
C MET A 247 -10.32 9.48 1.51
N ALA A 248 -9.72 10.58 1.09
CA ALA A 248 -10.36 11.88 1.19
C ALA A 248 -11.50 11.94 0.16
N VAL A 249 -12.72 11.68 0.59
CA VAL A 249 -13.92 11.79 -0.24
C VAL A 249 -14.68 13.06 0.09
N ILE A 250 -15.38 13.58 -0.90
CA ILE A 250 -16.34 14.67 -0.69
C ILE A 250 -17.42 14.14 0.25
N ALA A 251 -17.75 14.89 1.30
CA ALA A 251 -18.78 14.52 2.26
C ALA A 251 -20.19 14.61 1.64
N ILE A 252 -20.49 13.66 0.77
CA ILE A 252 -21.84 13.45 0.22
C ILE A 252 -22.44 12.25 0.94
N ALA A 253 -23.66 12.40 1.43
CA ALA A 253 -24.42 11.32 2.02
C ALA A 253 -25.64 11.00 1.14
N TYR A 254 -25.92 9.73 0.98
CA TYR A 254 -27.08 9.18 0.31
C TYR A 254 -27.91 8.40 1.32
N ASP A 255 -29.23 8.50 1.23
CA ASP A 255 -30.14 7.69 2.02
C ASP A 255 -30.84 6.67 1.11
N LEU A 256 -30.79 5.40 1.48
CA LEU A 256 -31.49 4.30 0.83
C LEU A 256 -32.58 3.79 1.77
N GLY A 257 -33.85 3.98 1.37
CA GLY A 257 -35.01 3.62 2.20
C GLY A 257 -35.23 2.12 2.33
N PRO A 258 -36.06 1.71 3.32
CA PRO A 258 -36.49 0.33 3.47
C PRO A 258 -37.12 -0.23 2.18
N GLY A 259 -36.62 -1.40 1.73
CA GLY A 259 -37.09 -2.07 0.51
C GLY A 259 -36.55 -1.46 -0.80
N GLU A 260 -35.74 -0.42 -0.75
CA GLU A 260 -35.16 0.20 -1.94
C GLU A 260 -33.85 -0.49 -2.38
N SER A 261 -33.54 -0.33 -3.66
CA SER A 261 -32.25 -0.71 -4.24
C SER A 261 -31.71 0.39 -5.14
N GLN A 262 -30.38 0.50 -5.19
CA GLN A 262 -29.70 1.49 -6.00
C GLN A 262 -28.45 0.92 -6.64
N GLN A 263 -28.25 1.18 -7.93
CA GLN A 263 -26.98 0.94 -8.58
C GLN A 263 -26.01 2.08 -8.31
N ILE A 264 -24.81 1.70 -7.85
CA ILE A 264 -23.71 2.61 -7.56
C ILE A 264 -22.46 2.18 -8.33
N THR A 265 -21.65 3.13 -8.74
CA THR A 265 -20.39 2.87 -9.41
C THR A 265 -19.25 3.27 -8.49
N ARG A 266 -18.25 2.41 -8.36
CA ARG A 266 -17.00 2.72 -7.65
C ARG A 266 -15.85 2.54 -8.61
N ASN A 267 -14.95 3.52 -8.64
CA ASN A 267 -13.80 3.54 -9.54
C ASN A 267 -12.53 3.76 -8.72
N TRP A 268 -11.64 2.76 -8.74
CA TRP A 268 -10.36 2.77 -8.03
C TRP A 268 -9.16 2.96 -8.95
N GLY A 269 -9.35 3.06 -10.25
CA GLY A 269 -8.26 3.22 -11.21
C GLY A 269 -7.35 4.42 -10.98
N TYR A 270 -7.82 5.44 -10.25
CA TYR A 270 -7.03 6.62 -9.90
C TYR A 270 -6.26 6.46 -8.58
N LEU A 271 -6.66 5.53 -7.72
CA LEU A 271 -6.09 5.32 -6.38
C LEU A 271 -5.19 4.09 -6.36
N ASP A 272 -5.71 2.95 -6.83
CA ASP A 272 -5.05 1.66 -6.72
C ASP A 272 -4.54 1.15 -8.08
N GLY A 273 -4.76 1.92 -9.16
CA GLY A 273 -4.39 1.51 -10.52
C GLY A 273 -5.25 0.35 -11.04
N LEU A 274 -4.63 -0.55 -11.80
CA LEU A 274 -5.28 -1.77 -12.27
C LEU A 274 -5.17 -2.86 -11.22
N LEU A 275 -6.29 -3.42 -10.80
CA LEU A 275 -6.27 -4.61 -9.96
C LEU A 275 -5.78 -5.82 -10.78
N PRO A 276 -4.72 -6.49 -10.32
CA PRO A 276 -4.27 -7.74 -10.94
C PRO A 276 -5.31 -8.86 -10.77
N ALA A 277 -5.10 -9.99 -11.45
CA ALA A 277 -5.98 -11.15 -11.28
C ALA A 277 -5.97 -11.61 -9.81
N GLY A 278 -7.12 -11.94 -9.25
CA GLY A 278 -7.27 -12.30 -7.85
C GLY A 278 -8.71 -12.23 -7.36
N THR A 279 -8.90 -12.60 -6.09
CA THR A 279 -10.19 -12.47 -5.40
C THR A 279 -10.19 -11.20 -4.56
N TYR A 280 -11.22 -10.40 -4.73
CA TYR A 280 -11.38 -9.10 -4.09
C TYR A 280 -12.70 -9.00 -3.35
N GLY A 281 -12.74 -8.09 -2.38
CA GLY A 281 -13.94 -7.68 -1.67
C GLY A 281 -14.13 -6.18 -1.75
N ILE A 282 -15.35 -5.73 -1.76
CA ILE A 282 -15.71 -4.32 -1.65
C ILE A 282 -16.75 -4.15 -0.55
N ALA A 283 -16.55 -3.17 0.31
CA ALA A 283 -17.49 -2.79 1.35
C ALA A 283 -18.01 -1.38 1.12
N ILE A 284 -19.32 -1.21 1.30
CA ILE A 284 -19.95 0.11 1.40
C ILE A 284 -20.38 0.28 2.85
N SER A 285 -19.69 1.13 3.57
CA SER A 285 -19.96 1.44 4.97
C SER A 285 -20.89 2.61 5.13
N GLY A 286 -21.70 2.58 6.18
CA GLY A 286 -22.68 3.61 6.48
C GLY A 286 -23.30 3.41 7.85
N GLU A 287 -24.48 3.98 8.04
CA GLU A 287 -25.24 3.93 9.28
C GLU A 287 -26.72 3.58 8.98
N LEU A 288 -27.29 2.73 9.81
CA LEU A 288 -28.73 2.51 9.85
C LEU A 288 -29.37 3.55 10.78
N THR A 289 -30.42 4.22 10.31
CA THR A 289 -31.16 5.28 11.01
C THR A 289 -32.65 5.05 10.92
N GLU A 290 -33.42 5.49 11.91
CA GLU A 290 -34.87 5.32 11.89
C GLU A 290 -35.56 6.20 10.86
N GLU A 291 -34.99 7.38 10.57
CA GLU A 291 -35.55 8.36 9.62
C GLU A 291 -34.48 8.88 8.64
N ALA A 292 -34.91 9.20 7.43
CA ALA A 292 -34.08 9.91 6.47
C ALA A 292 -33.72 11.32 6.99
N TRP A 293 -32.47 11.75 6.76
CA TRP A 293 -31.99 13.14 6.97
C TRP A 293 -32.09 13.68 8.42
N THR A 294 -32.24 12.83 9.43
CA THR A 294 -32.21 13.28 10.84
C THR A 294 -30.79 13.54 11.31
N LEU A 295 -30.53 14.76 11.81
CA LEU A 295 -29.29 15.10 12.52
C LEU A 295 -29.49 14.77 14.00
N GLY A 296 -28.72 13.80 14.54
CA GLY A 296 -28.65 13.51 15.99
C GLY A 296 -29.61 12.43 16.48
N GLY A 297 -30.17 11.59 15.61
CA GLY A 297 -30.86 10.35 15.99
C GLY A 297 -29.90 9.23 16.41
N GLU A 298 -30.45 8.17 17.03
CA GLU A 298 -29.69 6.94 17.25
C GLU A 298 -29.34 6.32 15.89
N SER A 299 -28.08 5.99 15.70
CA SER A 299 -27.59 5.31 14.49
C SER A 299 -26.72 4.12 14.85
N ALA A 300 -26.75 3.09 14.02
CA ALA A 300 -25.90 1.93 14.17
C ALA A 300 -25.00 1.80 12.92
N ALA A 301 -23.70 1.66 13.12
CA ALA A 301 -22.78 1.40 12.03
C ALA A 301 -23.16 0.10 11.30
N ALA A 302 -23.14 0.14 9.99
CA ALA A 302 -23.48 -0.98 9.13
C ALA A 302 -22.61 -0.97 7.88
N ALA A 303 -22.34 -2.14 7.32
CA ALA A 303 -21.63 -2.27 6.06
C ALA A 303 -22.24 -3.39 5.21
N ALA A 304 -22.34 -3.15 3.91
CA ALA A 304 -22.66 -4.18 2.94
C ALA A 304 -21.37 -4.60 2.23
N PHE A 305 -21.15 -5.91 2.07
CA PHE A 305 -19.93 -6.47 1.51
C PHE A 305 -20.23 -7.41 0.35
N ALA A 306 -19.45 -7.30 -0.72
CA ALA A 306 -19.52 -8.20 -1.86
C ALA A 306 -18.12 -8.64 -2.29
N THR A 307 -18.03 -9.84 -2.87
CA THR A 307 -16.78 -10.39 -3.40
C THR A 307 -16.84 -10.50 -4.92
N PHE A 308 -15.69 -10.32 -5.58
CA PHE A 308 -15.54 -10.45 -7.02
C PHE A 308 -14.17 -10.99 -7.38
N ALA A 309 -14.01 -11.47 -8.61
CA ALA A 309 -12.73 -11.94 -9.12
C ALA A 309 -12.35 -11.17 -10.38
N ILE A 310 -11.10 -10.73 -10.45
CA ILE A 310 -10.45 -10.24 -11.67
C ILE A 310 -9.68 -11.41 -12.28
N ARG A 311 -9.87 -11.64 -13.56
CA ARG A 311 -9.28 -12.77 -14.31
C ARG A 311 -8.32 -12.26 -15.38
#